data_bd38245dac4add35cce65f9bba76e603
#
_entry.id   bd38245dac4add35cce65f9bba76e603
#
_cell.length_a   1.000
_cell.length_b   1.000
_cell.length_c   1.000
_cell.angle_alpha   90.00
_cell.angle_beta   90.00
_cell.angle_gamma   90.00
#
_symmetry.space_group_name_H-M   'P 1'
#
loop_
_entity.id
_entity.type
_entity.pdbx_description
1 polymer ?
#
loop_
_entity_poly.entity_id
_entity_poly.type
_entity_poly.pdbx_seq_one_letter_code
_entity_poly.pdbx_strand_id
1 'polypeptide(L)'
;MEGARFLFSALAAGTVLAAQAAEPLPRLNILPGSLTVSGVSSGGYMATQYQVAYSKDVIGAGAIAAGPWFCAQGLLTRALDECVKGEPAGPDVGPLVAALRGSARGGFVDDPSWLAPDRVWVFHGAKDTVVGAAVSDSLVRFYHAFLPAERIHYETQVPAAHGFPADGAGVSCAIAQSPWINDCGYDAAGMMLEYLYDGLREPAGPAAGALLEFDQSRHATGGMLVSMEDEGFVFVPQDCAAGKPCRLHVAFHGCRQGSGFVGRAFARDAGYNRWADANRIVVLYPQAAKSLIWP
;
A
#
# COMPACT_ATOMS: atom_id res chain seq x y z
N MET A 1 56.38 -49.63 -26.79
CA MET A 1 55.43 -49.58 -25.64
C MET A 1 54.73 -48.24 -25.70
N GLU A 2 53.57 -48.19 -26.36
CA GLU A 2 52.78 -46.97 -26.55
C GLU A 2 51.71 -46.92 -25.49
N GLY A 3 51.70 -45.87 -24.67
CA GLY A 3 50.71 -45.64 -23.64
C GLY A 3 49.53 -44.83 -24.15
N ALA A 4 48.38 -45.44 -24.27
CA ALA A 4 47.11 -44.79 -24.65
C ALA A 4 46.60 -43.92 -23.48
N ARG A 5 46.49 -42.59 -23.68
CA ARG A 5 45.85 -41.65 -22.75
C ARG A 5 44.34 -41.60 -23.09
N PHE A 6 43.51 -42.09 -22.16
CA PHE A 6 42.09 -41.91 -22.21
C PHE A 6 41.74 -40.52 -21.61
N LEU A 7 41.18 -39.65 -22.45
CA LEU A 7 40.57 -38.40 -22.04
C LEU A 7 39.15 -38.66 -21.60
N PHE A 8 38.86 -38.51 -20.31
CA PHE A 8 37.47 -38.47 -19.82
C PHE A 8 36.92 -37.05 -19.98
N SER A 9 35.99 -36.85 -20.91
CA SER A 9 35.18 -35.65 -21.02
C SER A 9 34.03 -35.75 -20.03
N ALA A 10 34.07 -34.95 -18.96
CA ALA A 10 32.96 -34.79 -18.05
C ALA A 10 31.93 -33.82 -18.66
N LEU A 11 30.78 -34.35 -19.08
CA LEU A 11 29.62 -33.54 -19.42
C LEU A 11 29.04 -32.96 -18.11
N ALA A 12 29.14 -31.66 -17.93
CA ALA A 12 28.42 -30.93 -16.91
C ALA A 12 26.98 -30.74 -17.38
N ALA A 13 26.05 -31.50 -16.83
CA ALA A 13 24.62 -31.28 -17.02
C ALA A 13 24.20 -30.01 -16.22
N GLY A 14 24.08 -28.89 -16.92
CA GLY A 14 23.51 -27.68 -16.37
C GLY A 14 22.01 -27.86 -16.14
N THR A 15 21.57 -27.93 -14.90
CA THR A 15 20.14 -27.83 -14.55
C THR A 15 19.67 -26.42 -14.85
N VAL A 16 18.91 -26.24 -15.93
CA VAL A 16 18.14 -25.02 -16.18
C VAL A 16 17.00 -25.03 -15.16
N LEU A 17 17.11 -24.19 -14.11
CA LEU A 17 15.99 -23.86 -13.26
C LEU A 17 14.97 -23.11 -14.13
N ALA A 18 13.91 -23.79 -14.53
CA ALA A 18 12.75 -23.13 -15.13
C ALA A 18 12.19 -22.14 -14.08
N ALA A 19 12.11 -20.85 -14.43
CA ALA A 19 11.37 -19.89 -13.64
C ALA A 19 9.93 -20.41 -13.53
N GLN A 20 9.48 -20.75 -12.34
CA GLN A 20 8.10 -21.12 -12.10
C GLN A 20 7.25 -19.87 -12.29
N ALA A 21 6.27 -19.92 -13.20
CA ALA A 21 5.29 -18.85 -13.35
C ALA A 21 4.55 -18.66 -12.03
N ALA A 22 4.26 -17.41 -11.69
CA ALA A 22 3.52 -17.11 -10.47
C ALA A 22 2.15 -17.79 -10.47
N GLU A 23 1.75 -18.32 -9.34
CA GLU A 23 0.48 -19.03 -9.16
C GLU A 23 -0.70 -18.06 -9.19
N PRO A 24 -1.91 -18.51 -9.57
CA PRO A 24 -3.10 -17.68 -9.42
C PRO A 24 -3.33 -17.26 -7.99
N LEU A 25 -3.96 -16.08 -7.78
CA LEU A 25 -4.39 -15.65 -6.46
C LEU A 25 -5.26 -16.74 -5.80
N PRO A 26 -4.92 -17.19 -4.56
CA PRO A 26 -5.67 -18.26 -3.91
C PRO A 26 -7.11 -17.85 -3.63
N ARG A 27 -8.04 -18.79 -3.75
CA ARG A 27 -9.43 -18.56 -3.35
C ARG A 27 -9.54 -18.63 -1.83
N LEU A 28 -9.94 -17.52 -1.22
CA LEU A 28 -10.08 -17.36 0.21
C LEU A 28 -11.51 -16.98 0.60
N ASN A 29 -11.90 -17.29 1.82
CA ASN A 29 -13.21 -16.94 2.38
C ASN A 29 -13.18 -15.52 2.95
N ILE A 30 -13.28 -14.51 2.07
CA ILE A 30 -13.25 -13.10 2.48
C ILE A 30 -14.64 -12.66 2.96
N LEU A 31 -14.69 -12.03 4.11
CA LEU A 31 -15.91 -11.44 4.68
C LEU A 31 -16.34 -10.22 3.85
N PRO A 32 -17.57 -10.20 3.31
CA PRO A 32 -18.10 -8.98 2.69
C PRO A 32 -18.10 -7.79 3.66
N GLY A 33 -17.86 -6.58 3.15
CA GLY A 33 -17.85 -5.37 3.97
C GLY A 33 -16.70 -5.30 4.99
N SER A 34 -15.58 -5.98 4.70
CA SER A 34 -14.38 -5.95 5.55
C SER A 34 -13.15 -5.36 4.87
N LEU A 35 -13.31 -4.78 3.70
CA LEU A 35 -12.19 -4.24 2.92
C LEU A 35 -11.72 -2.91 3.51
N THR A 36 -10.44 -2.85 3.86
CA THR A 36 -9.73 -1.59 4.13
C THR A 36 -8.54 -1.46 3.20
N VAL A 37 -8.06 -0.25 3.01
CA VAL A 37 -6.93 0.05 2.13
C VAL A 37 -5.92 0.95 2.84
N SER A 38 -4.65 0.85 2.48
CA SER A 38 -3.65 1.80 2.97
C SER A 38 -2.46 1.92 2.02
N GLY A 39 -1.61 2.91 2.29
CA GLY A 39 -0.36 3.03 1.57
C GLY A 39 0.46 4.24 2.00
N VAL A 40 1.65 4.34 1.40
CA VAL A 40 2.61 5.42 1.67
C VAL A 40 2.91 6.18 0.39
N SER A 41 3.00 7.52 0.47
CA SER A 41 3.36 8.37 -0.67
C SER A 41 2.39 8.15 -1.84
N SER A 42 2.85 7.80 -3.04
CA SER A 42 1.96 7.43 -4.15
C SER A 42 0.96 6.32 -3.79
N GLY A 43 1.36 5.35 -2.95
CA GLY A 43 0.46 4.32 -2.42
C GLY A 43 -0.61 4.88 -1.47
N GLY A 44 -0.26 5.89 -0.67
CA GLY A 44 -1.23 6.60 0.17
C GLY A 44 -2.24 7.38 -0.66
N TYR A 45 -1.78 8.00 -1.77
CA TYR A 45 -2.68 8.58 -2.77
C TYR A 45 -3.58 7.52 -3.41
N MET A 46 -3.03 6.36 -3.78
CA MET A 46 -3.83 5.26 -4.34
C MET A 46 -4.89 4.79 -3.34
N ALA A 47 -4.54 4.63 -2.05
CA ALA A 47 -5.49 4.26 -1.01
C ALA A 47 -6.65 5.27 -0.91
N THR A 48 -6.35 6.57 -0.94
CA THR A 48 -7.36 7.63 -0.93
C THR A 48 -8.23 7.60 -2.19
N GLN A 49 -7.61 7.44 -3.39
CA GLN A 49 -8.36 7.31 -4.64
C GLN A 49 -9.30 6.10 -4.61
N TYR A 50 -8.78 4.95 -4.14
CA TYR A 50 -9.51 3.70 -4.12
C TYR A 50 -10.70 3.76 -3.14
N GLN A 51 -10.48 4.23 -1.90
CA GLN A 51 -11.56 4.36 -0.93
C GLN A 51 -12.68 5.27 -1.44
N VAL A 52 -12.32 6.43 -1.99
CA VAL A 52 -13.32 7.39 -2.47
C VAL A 52 -14.08 6.86 -3.69
N ALA A 53 -13.39 6.17 -4.61
CA ALA A 53 -14.03 5.64 -5.82
C ALA A 53 -14.97 4.46 -5.51
N TYR A 54 -14.65 3.65 -4.50
CA TYR A 54 -15.37 2.44 -4.09
C TYR A 54 -15.83 2.51 -2.64
N SER A 55 -16.34 3.67 -2.24
CA SER A 55 -16.71 3.96 -0.84
C SER A 55 -17.84 3.10 -0.29
N LYS A 56 -18.60 2.45 -1.16
CA LYS A 56 -19.61 1.47 -0.75
C LYS A 56 -19.01 0.18 -0.19
N ASP A 57 -17.85 -0.23 -0.71
CA ASP A 57 -17.24 -1.52 -0.40
C ASP A 57 -16.05 -1.37 0.56
N VAL A 58 -15.39 -0.20 0.60
CA VAL A 58 -14.21 0.08 1.44
C VAL A 58 -14.66 0.78 2.71
N ILE A 59 -14.39 0.16 3.87
CA ILE A 59 -14.83 0.65 5.18
C ILE A 59 -13.80 1.52 5.91
N GLY A 60 -12.64 1.77 5.30
CA GLY A 60 -11.62 2.64 5.89
C GLY A 60 -10.34 2.71 5.10
N ALA A 61 -9.59 3.79 5.28
CA ALA A 61 -8.31 4.02 4.62
C ALA A 61 -7.23 4.55 5.54
N GLY A 62 -5.98 4.09 5.30
CA GLY A 62 -4.77 4.62 5.91
C GLY A 62 -3.90 5.31 4.87
N ALA A 63 -3.51 6.56 5.10
CA ALA A 63 -2.69 7.33 4.19
C ALA A 63 -1.46 7.91 4.90
N ILE A 64 -0.27 7.47 4.49
CA ILE A 64 1.00 7.95 5.02
C ILE A 64 1.63 8.88 3.98
N ALA A 65 1.95 10.11 4.38
CA ALA A 65 2.60 11.11 3.53
C ALA A 65 1.89 11.27 2.16
N ALA A 66 0.59 11.54 2.19
CA ALA A 66 -0.25 11.65 1.00
C ALA A 66 -1.28 12.77 1.12
N GLY A 67 -1.96 13.07 0.03
CA GLY A 67 -2.94 14.14 -0.08
C GLY A 67 -4.32 13.68 -0.54
N PRO A 68 -5.23 14.64 -0.78
CA PRO A 68 -6.64 14.37 -1.05
C PRO A 68 -6.88 13.68 -2.40
N TRP A 69 -8.05 13.07 -2.51
CA TRP A 69 -8.56 12.52 -3.76
C TRP A 69 -8.52 13.55 -4.89
N PHE A 70 -8.19 13.09 -6.08
CA PHE A 70 -8.14 13.89 -7.31
C PHE A 70 -7.22 15.13 -7.25
N CYS A 71 -6.27 15.18 -6.31
CA CYS A 71 -5.39 16.32 -6.09
C CYS A 71 -4.74 16.82 -7.39
N ALA A 72 -4.13 15.92 -8.15
CA ALA A 72 -3.39 16.27 -9.38
C ALA A 72 -4.30 16.69 -10.56
N GLN A 73 -5.57 16.31 -10.55
CA GLN A 73 -6.55 16.63 -11.63
C GLN A 73 -6.03 16.29 -13.03
N GLY A 74 -5.23 15.21 -13.15
CA GLY A 74 -4.63 14.80 -14.42
C GLY A 74 -3.42 15.63 -14.89
N LEU A 75 -2.91 16.56 -14.08
CA LEU A 75 -1.79 17.43 -14.42
C LEU A 75 -0.53 17.07 -13.63
N LEU A 76 0.55 16.69 -14.32
CA LEU A 76 1.83 16.33 -13.70
C LEU A 76 2.44 17.48 -12.89
N THR A 77 2.38 18.72 -13.41
CA THR A 77 2.87 19.91 -12.70
C THR A 77 2.17 20.09 -11.37
N ARG A 78 0.85 19.96 -11.35
CA ARG A 78 0.07 20.02 -10.10
C ARG A 78 0.41 18.87 -9.16
N ALA A 79 0.61 17.67 -9.71
CA ALA A 79 1.04 16.53 -8.90
C ALA A 79 2.35 16.82 -8.14
N LEU A 80 3.34 17.40 -8.81
CA LEU A 80 4.66 17.65 -8.24
C LEU A 80 4.70 18.88 -7.32
N ASP A 81 3.98 19.95 -7.64
CA ASP A 81 4.03 21.20 -6.88
C ASP A 81 2.98 21.21 -5.75
N GLU A 82 1.70 21.13 -6.09
CA GLU A 82 0.63 21.20 -5.08
C GLU A 82 0.49 19.93 -4.27
N CYS A 83 0.54 18.76 -4.95
CA CYS A 83 0.22 17.48 -4.29
C CYS A 83 1.44 16.80 -3.65
N VAL A 84 2.66 17.21 -3.93
CA VAL A 84 3.87 16.69 -3.29
C VAL A 84 4.46 17.75 -2.37
N LYS A 85 4.84 18.92 -2.90
CA LYS A 85 5.48 19.96 -2.08
C LYS A 85 4.49 20.71 -1.17
N GLY A 86 3.22 20.82 -1.59
CA GLY A 86 2.22 21.57 -0.84
C GLY A 86 2.39 23.07 -0.91
N GLU A 87 3.03 23.57 -1.95
CA GLU A 87 3.28 25.01 -2.13
C GLU A 87 2.15 25.68 -2.92
N PRO A 88 1.77 26.91 -2.52
CA PRO A 88 2.23 27.67 -1.34
C PRO A 88 1.50 27.30 -0.02
N ALA A 89 0.37 26.56 -0.04
CA ALA A 89 -0.47 26.32 1.14
C ALA A 89 -1.17 24.95 1.13
N GLY A 90 -0.64 24.01 0.35
CA GLY A 90 -1.28 22.72 0.10
C GLY A 90 -2.47 22.81 -0.86
N PRO A 91 -3.01 21.68 -1.30
CA PRO A 91 -4.17 21.63 -2.20
C PRO A 91 -5.40 22.33 -1.64
N ASP A 92 -6.05 23.15 -2.47
CA ASP A 92 -7.38 23.68 -2.15
C ASP A 92 -8.42 22.56 -2.23
N VAL A 93 -9.07 22.27 -1.11
CA VAL A 93 -10.02 21.16 -1.02
C VAL A 93 -11.42 21.47 -1.53
N GLY A 94 -11.81 22.75 -1.62
CA GLY A 94 -13.13 23.16 -2.09
C GLY A 94 -13.45 22.63 -3.49
N PRO A 95 -12.62 22.88 -4.49
CA PRO A 95 -12.77 22.33 -5.83
C PRO A 95 -12.75 20.79 -5.88
N LEU A 96 -11.94 20.12 -5.03
CA LEU A 96 -11.85 18.66 -4.98
C LEU A 96 -13.15 18.03 -4.42
N VAL A 97 -13.71 18.60 -3.37
CA VAL A 97 -15.01 18.22 -2.83
C VAL A 97 -16.13 18.40 -3.87
N ALA A 98 -16.11 19.52 -4.59
CA ALA A 98 -17.07 19.77 -5.67
C ALA A 98 -16.91 18.76 -6.82
N ALA A 99 -15.66 18.44 -7.19
CA ALA A 99 -15.34 17.45 -8.21
C ALA A 99 -15.83 16.05 -7.82
N LEU A 100 -15.61 15.62 -6.55
CA LEU A 100 -16.12 14.35 -6.06
C LEU A 100 -17.63 14.25 -6.16
N ARG A 101 -18.34 15.27 -5.67
CA ARG A 101 -19.82 15.30 -5.76
C ARG A 101 -20.29 15.30 -7.21
N GLY A 102 -19.54 15.94 -8.12
CA GLY A 102 -19.80 15.93 -9.57
C GLY A 102 -19.60 14.54 -10.18
N SER A 103 -18.50 13.88 -9.85
CA SER A 103 -18.16 12.53 -10.33
C SER A 103 -19.18 11.49 -9.85
N ALA A 104 -19.64 11.59 -8.59
CA ALA A 104 -20.66 10.71 -8.05
C ALA A 104 -22.01 10.87 -8.78
N ARG A 105 -22.44 12.12 -9.03
CA ARG A 105 -23.67 12.36 -9.85
C ARG A 105 -23.54 11.83 -11.27
N GLY A 106 -22.32 11.79 -11.82
CA GLY A 106 -22.03 11.22 -13.13
C GLY A 106 -21.89 9.70 -13.13
N GLY A 107 -21.93 9.04 -11.98
CA GLY A 107 -21.75 7.59 -11.86
C GLY A 107 -20.30 7.10 -12.07
N PHE A 108 -19.30 7.98 -11.97
CA PHE A 108 -17.88 7.64 -12.11
C PHE A 108 -17.25 7.12 -10.82
N VAL A 109 -17.83 7.44 -9.68
CA VAL A 109 -17.45 6.96 -8.34
C VAL A 109 -18.71 6.73 -7.52
N ASP A 110 -18.60 6.00 -6.43
CA ASP A 110 -19.70 5.78 -5.48
C ASP A 110 -20.20 7.09 -4.85
N ASP A 111 -21.40 7.05 -4.28
CA ASP A 111 -21.94 8.18 -3.53
C ASP A 111 -21.06 8.44 -2.29
N PRO A 112 -20.52 9.66 -2.11
CA PRO A 112 -19.62 9.97 -0.99
C PRO A 112 -20.33 9.92 0.39
N SER A 113 -21.63 9.77 0.46
CA SER A 113 -22.33 9.48 1.73
C SER A 113 -21.93 8.14 2.35
N TRP A 114 -21.43 7.20 1.55
CA TRP A 114 -20.87 5.94 2.05
C TRP A 114 -19.60 6.12 2.87
N LEU A 115 -18.88 7.23 2.71
CA LEU A 115 -17.70 7.55 3.52
C LEU A 115 -18.04 7.87 4.99
N ALA A 116 -19.26 8.33 5.29
CA ALA A 116 -19.62 8.83 6.62
C ALA A 116 -19.39 7.86 7.79
N PRO A 117 -19.63 6.53 7.67
CA PRO A 117 -19.35 5.56 8.71
C PRO A 117 -17.86 5.10 8.76
N ASP A 118 -17.08 5.42 7.74
CA ASP A 118 -15.70 4.93 7.59
C ASP A 118 -14.76 5.49 8.65
N ARG A 119 -13.59 4.88 8.76
CA ARG A 119 -12.46 5.40 9.54
C ARG A 119 -11.30 5.74 8.64
N VAL A 120 -10.67 6.86 8.89
CA VAL A 120 -9.49 7.32 8.12
C VAL A 120 -8.33 7.58 9.07
N TRP A 121 -7.20 6.95 8.79
CA TRP A 121 -5.96 7.13 9.52
C TRP A 121 -4.95 7.84 8.63
N VAL A 122 -4.50 9.03 9.05
CA VAL A 122 -3.53 9.85 8.33
C VAL A 122 -2.26 9.96 9.14
N PHE A 123 -1.13 9.84 8.48
CA PHE A 123 0.19 10.02 9.09
C PHE A 123 1.06 10.94 8.24
N HIS A 124 1.73 11.87 8.90
CA HIS A 124 2.78 12.69 8.29
C HIS A 124 4.00 12.73 9.22
N GLY A 125 5.15 12.28 8.73
CA GLY A 125 6.38 12.30 9.50
C GLY A 125 6.90 13.72 9.74
N ALA A 126 7.22 14.07 11.00
CA ALA A 126 7.66 15.41 11.35
C ALA A 126 8.98 15.85 10.65
N LYS A 127 9.72 14.90 10.06
CA LYS A 127 10.94 15.16 9.27
C LYS A 127 10.76 14.81 7.78
N ASP A 128 9.53 14.65 7.30
CA ASP A 128 9.28 14.43 5.88
C ASP A 128 9.54 15.73 5.10
N THR A 129 10.54 15.68 4.22
CA THR A 129 10.93 16.79 3.34
C THR A 129 10.58 16.53 1.87
N VAL A 130 9.92 15.41 1.59
CA VAL A 130 9.48 15.03 0.23
C VAL A 130 8.03 15.44 0.02
N VAL A 131 7.13 15.00 0.88
CA VAL A 131 5.73 15.46 0.87
C VAL A 131 5.56 16.51 1.95
N GLY A 132 5.07 17.69 1.57
CA GLY A 132 4.85 18.78 2.52
C GLY A 132 3.72 18.51 3.50
N ALA A 133 3.86 18.93 4.77
CA ALA A 133 2.83 18.75 5.80
C ALA A 133 1.47 19.32 5.37
N ALA A 134 1.45 20.46 4.68
CA ALA A 134 0.24 21.09 4.17
C ALA A 134 -0.58 20.20 3.21
N VAL A 135 0.06 19.22 2.58
CA VAL A 135 -0.60 18.23 1.72
C VAL A 135 -1.43 17.26 2.56
N SER A 136 -0.85 16.70 3.62
CA SER A 136 -1.56 15.81 4.55
C SER A 136 -2.63 16.56 5.35
N ASP A 137 -2.38 17.83 5.72
CA ASP A 137 -3.40 18.71 6.30
C ASP A 137 -4.60 18.88 5.36
N SER A 138 -4.33 19.01 4.06
CA SER A 138 -5.40 19.12 3.05
C SER A 138 -6.18 17.82 2.91
N LEU A 139 -5.54 16.66 3.07
CA LEU A 139 -6.22 15.37 3.09
C LEU A 139 -7.21 15.29 4.28
N VAL A 140 -6.78 15.70 5.46
CA VAL A 140 -7.65 15.74 6.65
C VAL A 140 -8.83 16.69 6.42
N ARG A 141 -8.57 17.91 5.89
CA ARG A 141 -9.65 18.85 5.54
C ARG A 141 -10.61 18.31 4.48
N PHE A 142 -10.10 17.55 3.50
CA PHE A 142 -10.93 16.92 2.48
C PHE A 142 -11.89 15.91 3.12
N TYR A 143 -11.39 15.04 3.99
CA TYR A 143 -12.23 14.05 4.65
C TYR A 143 -13.25 14.66 5.62
N HIS A 144 -12.94 15.78 6.26
CA HIS A 144 -13.91 16.52 7.09
C HIS A 144 -15.17 16.99 6.34
N ALA A 145 -15.14 17.05 5.00
CA ALA A 145 -16.32 17.35 4.21
C ALA A 145 -17.31 16.18 4.12
N PHE A 146 -16.91 14.96 4.56
CA PHE A 146 -17.66 13.71 4.40
C PHE A 146 -17.78 12.90 5.69
N LEU A 147 -16.77 12.95 6.58
CA LEU A 147 -16.70 12.20 7.82
C LEU A 147 -16.74 13.13 9.03
N PRO A 148 -17.35 12.70 10.14
CA PRO A 148 -17.23 13.40 11.42
C PRO A 148 -15.78 13.30 11.94
N ALA A 149 -15.36 14.30 12.72
CA ALA A 149 -13.96 14.46 13.15
C ALA A 149 -13.41 13.26 13.94
N GLU A 150 -14.24 12.62 14.74
CA GLU A 150 -13.87 11.43 15.54
C GLU A 150 -13.59 10.17 14.69
N ARG A 151 -13.89 10.21 13.39
CA ARG A 151 -13.59 9.16 12.42
C ARG A 151 -12.28 9.39 11.67
N ILE A 152 -11.56 10.46 12.00
CA ILE A 152 -10.29 10.80 11.37
C ILE A 152 -9.22 10.86 12.45
N HIS A 153 -8.24 9.98 12.39
CA HIS A 153 -7.02 10.04 13.19
C HIS A 153 -5.91 10.71 12.38
N TYR A 154 -5.19 11.65 12.96
CA TYR A 154 -4.07 12.32 12.32
C TYR A 154 -2.84 12.34 13.21
N GLU A 155 -1.80 11.57 12.84
CA GLU A 155 -0.52 11.48 13.56
C GLU A 155 0.55 12.34 12.88
N THR A 156 1.20 13.22 13.63
CA THR A 156 2.23 14.15 13.12
C THR A 156 3.47 14.27 14.01
N GLN A 157 3.52 13.56 15.14
CA GLN A 157 4.56 13.79 16.16
C GLN A 157 5.78 12.89 15.95
N VAL A 158 5.66 11.82 15.19
CA VAL A 158 6.76 10.88 14.96
C VAL A 158 7.82 11.55 14.06
N PRO A 159 9.11 11.60 14.47
CA PRO A 159 10.15 12.29 13.72
C PRO A 159 10.66 11.46 12.52
N ALA A 160 9.73 10.88 11.76
CA ALA A 160 10.02 10.09 10.58
C ALA A 160 10.30 10.98 9.37
N ALA A 161 11.33 10.61 8.60
CA ALA A 161 11.53 11.10 7.25
C ALA A 161 10.56 10.40 6.28
N HIS A 162 10.57 10.79 4.98
CA HIS A 162 9.69 10.20 3.98
C HIS A 162 9.89 8.70 3.84
N GLY A 163 8.88 7.92 4.17
CA GLY A 163 8.87 6.46 4.13
C GLY A 163 7.72 5.89 4.96
N PHE A 164 7.70 4.57 5.08
CA PHE A 164 6.74 3.86 5.92
C PHE A 164 7.32 3.65 7.33
N PRO A 165 6.75 4.24 8.39
CA PRO A 165 7.27 4.04 9.74
C PRO A 165 7.01 2.62 10.22
N ALA A 166 8.06 1.99 10.75
CA ALA A 166 8.01 0.63 11.26
C ALA A 166 8.71 0.53 12.63
N ASP A 167 8.50 -0.59 13.29
CA ASP A 167 9.16 -0.95 14.53
C ASP A 167 10.13 -2.10 14.26
N GLY A 168 11.43 -1.83 14.41
CA GLY A 168 12.51 -2.81 14.27
C GLY A 168 12.82 -3.23 12.81
N ALA A 169 12.42 -2.44 11.81
CA ALA A 169 12.67 -2.77 10.40
C ALA A 169 13.00 -1.53 9.55
N GLY A 170 13.89 -1.70 8.59
CA GLY A 170 14.21 -0.67 7.61
C GLY A 170 15.45 0.15 7.93
N VAL A 171 15.48 1.39 7.48
CA VAL A 171 16.56 2.36 7.71
C VAL A 171 16.22 3.25 8.91
N SER A 172 17.22 4.02 9.42
CA SER A 172 16.99 4.95 10.53
C SER A 172 15.78 5.87 10.26
N CYS A 173 14.99 6.14 11.28
CA CYS A 173 13.74 6.90 11.22
C CYS A 173 13.85 8.24 10.48
N ALA A 174 14.97 8.94 10.63
CA ALA A 174 15.21 10.26 10.05
C ALA A 174 15.82 10.24 8.63
N ILE A 175 15.85 9.07 7.96
CA ILE A 175 16.50 8.92 6.65
C ILE A 175 15.47 8.50 5.59
N ALA A 176 15.32 9.32 4.54
CA ALA A 176 14.49 9.03 3.39
C ALA A 176 15.30 8.32 2.28
N GLN A 177 15.39 6.99 2.35
CA GLN A 177 16.08 6.17 1.34
C GLN A 177 15.50 4.77 1.24
N SER A 178 15.84 4.06 0.16
CA SER A 178 15.47 2.66 -0.04
C SER A 178 15.84 1.81 1.19
N PRO A 179 14.95 0.89 1.64
CA PRO A 179 13.68 0.46 1.01
C PRO A 179 12.46 1.33 1.35
N TRP A 180 12.63 2.58 1.82
CA TRP A 180 11.57 3.52 2.21
C TRP A 180 10.68 2.99 3.34
N ILE A 181 11.30 2.19 4.21
CA ILE A 181 10.77 1.73 5.49
C ILE A 181 11.69 2.31 6.55
N ASN A 182 11.13 2.99 7.53
CA ASN A 182 11.86 3.76 8.51
C ASN A 182 11.68 3.13 9.90
N ASP A 183 12.77 2.62 10.48
CA ASP A 183 12.77 2.12 11.85
C ASP A 183 12.65 3.30 12.83
N CYS A 184 11.43 3.57 13.23
CA CYS A 184 11.06 4.66 14.14
C CYS A 184 10.72 4.18 15.56
N GLY A 185 10.78 2.86 15.84
CA GLY A 185 10.18 2.32 17.05
C GLY A 185 8.67 2.65 17.11
N TYR A 186 8.03 2.74 15.96
CA TYR A 186 6.61 3.10 15.81
C TYR A 186 5.94 2.16 14.81
N ASP A 187 5.02 1.35 15.29
CA ASP A 187 4.28 0.37 14.49
C ASP A 187 3.12 1.00 13.73
N ALA A 188 3.42 1.71 12.64
CA ALA A 188 2.39 2.38 11.85
C ALA A 188 1.35 1.40 11.29
N ALA A 189 1.77 0.20 10.87
CA ALA A 189 0.85 -0.82 10.36
C ALA A 189 -0.13 -1.28 11.43
N GLY A 190 0.36 -1.55 12.65
CA GLY A 190 -0.47 -1.97 13.77
C GLY A 190 -1.44 -0.90 14.21
N MET A 191 -0.93 0.31 14.48
CA MET A 191 -1.75 1.45 14.91
C MET A 191 -2.86 1.77 13.92
N MET A 192 -2.53 1.72 12.63
CA MET A 192 -3.48 1.96 11.55
C MET A 192 -4.53 0.85 11.45
N LEU A 193 -4.11 -0.43 11.40
CA LEU A 193 -5.04 -1.55 11.29
C LEU A 193 -5.99 -1.62 12.49
N GLU A 194 -5.47 -1.39 13.72
CA GLU A 194 -6.30 -1.35 14.93
C GLU A 194 -7.34 -0.23 14.86
N TYR A 195 -6.93 0.97 14.41
CA TYR A 195 -7.86 2.08 14.23
C TYR A 195 -8.93 1.78 13.18
N LEU A 196 -8.54 1.21 12.03
CA LEU A 196 -9.48 0.93 10.92
C LEU A 196 -10.49 -0.17 11.24
N TYR A 197 -10.05 -1.25 11.91
CA TYR A 197 -10.91 -2.42 12.18
C TYR A 197 -11.55 -2.42 13.56
N ASP A 198 -11.00 -1.67 14.52
CA ASP A 198 -11.42 -1.67 15.93
C ASP A 198 -11.32 -3.04 16.64
N GLY A 199 -10.74 -3.06 17.82
CA GLY A 199 -10.70 -4.25 18.65
C GLY A 199 -9.84 -5.41 18.12
N LEU A 200 -8.74 -5.12 17.41
CA LEU A 200 -7.77 -6.12 17.02
C LEU A 200 -6.97 -6.60 18.24
N ARG A 201 -6.50 -7.85 18.16
CA ARG A 201 -5.60 -8.41 19.16
C ARG A 201 -4.16 -8.06 18.81
N GLU A 202 -3.40 -7.62 19.79
CA GLU A 202 -1.96 -7.41 19.63
C GLU A 202 -1.25 -8.72 19.29
N PRO A 203 -0.32 -8.72 18.31
CA PRO A 203 0.44 -9.90 17.93
C PRO A 203 1.35 -10.37 19.07
N ALA A 204 1.28 -11.63 19.47
CA ALA A 204 2.14 -12.21 20.49
C ALA A 204 3.55 -12.61 19.99
N GLY A 205 3.80 -12.52 18.67
CA GLY A 205 5.05 -12.93 18.05
C GLY A 205 5.08 -12.72 16.54
N PRO A 206 6.08 -13.30 15.86
CA PRO A 206 6.17 -13.22 14.40
C PRO A 206 4.99 -13.91 13.71
N ALA A 207 4.67 -13.46 12.50
CA ALA A 207 3.62 -14.07 11.70
C ALA A 207 3.97 -15.51 11.30
N ALA A 208 3.01 -16.42 11.43
CA ALA A 208 3.13 -17.82 11.03
C ALA A 208 2.47 -18.11 9.67
N GLY A 209 1.68 -17.17 9.13
CA GLY A 209 1.10 -17.24 7.79
C GLY A 209 2.15 -17.14 6.67
N ALA A 210 1.70 -17.28 5.44
CA ALA A 210 2.57 -17.29 4.26
C ALA A 210 2.47 -16.00 3.44
N LEU A 211 3.62 -15.41 3.08
CA LEU A 211 3.71 -14.37 2.06
C LEU A 211 3.98 -15.03 0.70
N LEU A 212 2.95 -15.05 -0.15
CA LEU A 212 2.93 -15.72 -1.45
C LEU A 212 3.08 -14.69 -2.57
N GLU A 213 3.70 -15.08 -3.68
CA GLU A 213 3.60 -14.42 -4.97
C GLU A 213 2.39 -14.95 -5.75
N PHE A 214 1.72 -14.08 -6.49
CA PHE A 214 0.62 -14.48 -7.36
C PHE A 214 0.69 -13.77 -8.71
N ASP A 215 0.12 -14.40 -9.74
CA ASP A 215 -0.01 -13.85 -11.09
C ASP A 215 -1.03 -12.70 -11.09
N GLN A 216 -0.52 -11.47 -10.98
CA GLN A 216 -1.28 -10.23 -10.98
C GLN A 216 -1.77 -9.85 -12.39
N SER A 217 -1.07 -10.29 -13.43
CA SER A 217 -1.38 -9.96 -14.83
C SER A 217 -2.80 -10.38 -15.22
N ARG A 218 -3.33 -11.43 -14.60
CA ARG A 218 -4.72 -11.90 -14.80
C ARG A 218 -5.77 -10.88 -14.33
N HIS A 219 -5.39 -9.95 -13.47
CA HIS A 219 -6.29 -8.95 -12.88
C HIS A 219 -6.03 -7.55 -13.43
N ALA A 220 -4.89 -7.32 -14.08
CA ALA A 220 -4.50 -6.06 -14.69
C ALA A 220 -4.81 -6.05 -16.18
N THR A 221 -6.08 -5.81 -16.53
CA THR A 221 -6.51 -5.73 -17.93
C THR A 221 -6.19 -4.35 -18.50
N GLY A 222 -5.18 -4.23 -19.34
CA GLY A 222 -4.77 -2.95 -19.95
C GLY A 222 -3.32 -2.93 -20.41
N GLY A 223 -2.60 -4.03 -20.19
CA GLY A 223 -1.21 -4.20 -20.62
C GLY A 223 -0.29 -3.09 -20.07
N MET A 224 0.66 -2.63 -20.87
CA MET A 224 1.63 -1.59 -20.47
C MET A 224 1.01 -0.25 -20.08
N LEU A 225 -0.26 0.01 -20.41
CA LEU A 225 -0.94 1.27 -20.08
C LEU A 225 -1.33 1.39 -18.61
N VAL A 226 -1.45 0.27 -17.90
CA VAL A 226 -1.82 0.28 -16.47
C VAL A 226 -0.62 0.28 -15.53
N SER A 227 0.61 0.14 -16.06
CA SER A 227 1.87 0.16 -15.28
C SER A 227 1.82 -0.76 -14.05
N MET A 228 1.31 -1.98 -14.21
CA MET A 228 1.31 -3.01 -13.17
C MET A 228 2.36 -4.07 -13.51
N GLU A 229 3.06 -4.58 -12.47
CA GLU A 229 3.93 -5.76 -12.63
C GLU A 229 3.09 -7.00 -12.90
N ASP A 230 3.71 -8.02 -13.49
CA ASP A 230 3.03 -9.30 -13.72
C ASP A 230 2.77 -10.06 -12.41
N GLU A 231 3.55 -9.78 -11.38
CA GLU A 231 3.49 -10.46 -10.09
C GLU A 231 3.14 -9.49 -8.97
N GLY A 232 2.26 -9.93 -8.07
CA GLY A 232 1.92 -9.26 -6.82
C GLY A 232 2.19 -10.15 -5.60
N PHE A 233 2.03 -9.61 -4.38
CA PHE A 233 2.17 -10.39 -3.17
C PHE A 233 0.86 -10.45 -2.40
N VAL A 234 0.64 -11.57 -1.70
CA VAL A 234 -0.46 -11.73 -0.77
C VAL A 234 0.03 -12.43 0.49
N PHE A 235 -0.26 -11.85 1.65
CA PHE A 235 -0.06 -12.52 2.93
C PHE A 235 -1.34 -13.24 3.33
N VAL A 236 -1.24 -14.55 3.59
CA VAL A 236 -2.36 -15.40 3.96
C VAL A 236 -2.11 -15.99 5.35
N PRO A 237 -2.87 -15.57 6.38
CA PRO A 237 -2.84 -16.20 7.70
C PRO A 237 -3.17 -17.70 7.63
N GLN A 238 -2.60 -18.50 8.53
CA GLN A 238 -2.85 -19.95 8.56
C GLN A 238 -4.35 -20.29 8.66
N ASP A 239 -5.08 -19.59 9.50
CA ASP A 239 -6.52 -19.74 9.65
C ASP A 239 -7.28 -19.46 8.36
N CYS A 240 -6.84 -18.45 7.58
CA CYS A 240 -7.45 -18.11 6.31
C CYS A 240 -7.15 -19.15 5.23
N ALA A 241 -5.94 -19.68 5.20
CA ALA A 241 -5.57 -20.80 4.35
C ALA A 241 -6.39 -22.07 4.66
N ALA A 242 -6.78 -22.26 5.93
CA ALA A 242 -7.65 -23.32 6.38
C ALA A 242 -9.15 -23.08 6.10
N GLY A 243 -9.51 -22.00 5.38
CA GLY A 243 -10.88 -21.70 4.94
C GLY A 243 -11.73 -20.92 5.95
N LYS A 244 -11.18 -20.47 7.08
CA LYS A 244 -11.92 -19.62 8.02
C LYS A 244 -12.26 -18.27 7.39
N PRO A 245 -13.38 -17.63 7.77
CA PRO A 245 -13.71 -16.29 7.31
C PRO A 245 -12.65 -15.27 7.74
N CYS A 246 -12.19 -14.44 6.78
CA CYS A 246 -11.12 -13.48 6.97
C CYS A 246 -11.46 -12.10 6.41
N ARG A 247 -10.91 -11.06 7.03
CA ARG A 247 -10.96 -9.69 6.51
C ARG A 247 -9.98 -9.52 5.36
N LEU A 248 -10.12 -8.44 4.59
CA LEU A 248 -9.20 -8.08 3.50
C LEU A 248 -8.65 -6.68 3.72
N HIS A 249 -7.34 -6.56 3.67
CA HIS A 249 -6.64 -5.28 3.61
C HIS A 249 -5.79 -5.20 2.35
N VAL A 250 -5.80 -4.04 1.66
CA VAL A 250 -4.92 -3.80 0.50
C VAL A 250 -3.89 -2.74 0.87
N ALA A 251 -2.61 -3.08 0.79
CA ALA A 251 -1.49 -2.21 1.13
C ALA A 251 -0.73 -1.79 -0.13
N PHE A 252 -0.78 -0.51 -0.48
CA PHE A 252 -0.12 0.07 -1.64
C PHE A 252 1.25 0.62 -1.28
N HIS A 253 2.29 0.18 -1.99
CA HIS A 253 3.65 0.69 -1.83
C HIS A 253 3.83 2.09 -2.41
N GLY A 254 4.86 2.82 -1.96
CA GLY A 254 5.25 4.13 -2.50
C GLY A 254 6.06 4.05 -3.79
N CYS A 255 6.42 5.23 -4.35
CA CYS A 255 7.33 5.31 -5.48
C CYS A 255 8.68 4.63 -5.15
N ARG A 256 9.24 3.88 -6.10
CA ARG A 256 10.51 3.13 -5.95
C ARG A 256 10.48 2.09 -4.82
N GLN A 257 9.30 1.67 -4.39
CA GLN A 257 9.11 0.70 -3.31
C GLN A 257 8.45 -0.60 -3.79
N GLY A 258 8.10 -0.68 -5.07
CA GLY A 258 7.60 -1.91 -5.70
C GLY A 258 8.68 -2.98 -5.84
N SER A 259 8.27 -4.18 -6.21
CA SER A 259 9.10 -5.39 -6.34
C SER A 259 10.30 -5.18 -7.26
N GLY A 260 10.16 -4.45 -8.34
CA GLY A 260 11.25 -4.11 -9.27
C GLY A 260 12.37 -3.24 -8.67
N PHE A 261 12.17 -2.61 -7.48
CA PHE A 261 13.17 -1.77 -6.82
C PHE A 261 13.71 -2.38 -5.52
N VAL A 262 12.81 -2.94 -4.69
CA VAL A 262 13.15 -3.40 -3.33
C VAL A 262 12.78 -4.87 -3.09
N GLY A 263 12.40 -5.60 -4.15
CA GLY A 263 11.95 -6.99 -4.03
C GLY A 263 10.71 -7.08 -3.11
N ARG A 264 10.75 -7.97 -2.15
CA ARG A 264 9.66 -8.21 -1.20
C ARG A 264 9.67 -7.30 0.03
N ALA A 265 10.59 -6.32 0.13
CA ALA A 265 10.83 -5.59 1.38
C ALA A 265 9.56 -4.93 1.92
N PHE A 266 8.78 -4.21 1.10
CA PHE A 266 7.55 -3.57 1.58
C PHE A 266 6.54 -4.60 2.10
N ALA A 267 6.25 -5.65 1.34
CA ALA A 267 5.30 -6.68 1.74
C ALA A 267 5.75 -7.50 2.96
N ARG A 268 7.08 -7.63 3.18
CA ARG A 268 7.63 -8.41 4.28
C ARG A 268 7.81 -7.57 5.55
N ASP A 269 8.32 -6.33 5.43
CA ASP A 269 8.93 -5.59 6.52
C ASP A 269 8.11 -4.38 7.00
N ALA A 270 7.04 -3.97 6.28
CA ALA A 270 6.20 -2.84 6.69
C ALA A 270 5.33 -3.10 7.96
N GLY A 271 5.38 -4.32 8.53
CA GLY A 271 4.75 -4.64 9.82
C GLY A 271 3.34 -5.21 9.73
N TYR A 272 2.67 -5.16 8.58
CA TYR A 272 1.28 -5.63 8.45
C TYR A 272 1.08 -7.12 8.81
N ASN A 273 2.01 -7.99 8.38
CA ASN A 273 1.81 -9.43 8.40
C ASN A 273 1.60 -10.01 9.81
N ARG A 274 2.28 -9.47 10.83
CA ARG A 274 2.11 -9.93 12.21
C ARG A 274 0.71 -9.62 12.76
N TRP A 275 0.19 -8.43 12.48
CA TRP A 275 -1.18 -8.05 12.84
C TRP A 275 -2.23 -8.82 12.04
N ALA A 276 -1.96 -9.00 10.77
CA ALA A 276 -2.80 -9.77 9.86
C ALA A 276 -2.99 -11.21 10.32
N ASP A 277 -1.89 -11.88 10.70
CA ASP A 277 -1.91 -13.26 11.18
C ASP A 277 -2.70 -13.40 12.49
N ALA A 278 -2.44 -12.53 13.47
CA ALA A 278 -3.11 -12.53 14.74
C ALA A 278 -4.63 -12.30 14.64
N ASN A 279 -5.10 -11.63 13.56
CA ASN A 279 -6.46 -11.12 13.43
C ASN A 279 -7.22 -11.64 12.21
N ARG A 280 -6.70 -12.64 11.51
CA ARG A 280 -7.31 -13.21 10.31
C ARG A 280 -7.61 -12.14 9.26
N ILE A 281 -6.61 -11.38 8.90
CA ILE A 281 -6.65 -10.37 7.84
C ILE A 281 -5.76 -10.86 6.70
N VAL A 282 -6.30 -11.10 5.54
CA VAL A 282 -5.52 -11.29 4.32
C VAL A 282 -5.00 -9.93 3.89
N VAL A 283 -3.70 -9.81 3.60
CA VAL A 283 -3.13 -8.56 3.10
C VAL A 283 -2.67 -8.73 1.66
N LEU A 284 -3.28 -7.97 0.76
CA LEU A 284 -2.91 -7.92 -0.65
C LEU A 284 -1.94 -6.74 -0.87
N TYR A 285 -0.84 -7.00 -1.58
CA TYR A 285 0.17 -6.02 -1.94
C TYR A 285 0.29 -5.94 -3.47
N PRO A 286 -0.56 -5.17 -4.14
CA PRO A 286 -0.44 -4.94 -5.58
C PRO A 286 0.90 -4.29 -5.91
N GLN A 287 1.51 -4.68 -7.04
CA GLN A 287 2.81 -4.17 -7.46
C GLN A 287 2.68 -3.34 -8.73
N ALA A 288 3.20 -2.11 -8.67
CA ALA A 288 3.28 -1.24 -9.83
C ALA A 288 4.62 -1.43 -10.55
N ALA A 289 4.58 -1.51 -11.85
CA ALA A 289 5.75 -1.59 -12.71
C ALA A 289 6.49 -0.24 -12.79
N LYS A 290 7.76 -0.29 -13.15
CA LYS A 290 8.52 0.92 -13.49
C LYS A 290 7.87 1.59 -14.70
N SER A 291 7.50 2.85 -14.54
CA SER A 291 7.01 3.62 -15.67
C SER A 291 8.11 3.81 -16.72
N LEU A 292 7.77 3.68 -18.00
CA LEU A 292 8.68 3.99 -19.11
C LEU A 292 8.90 5.50 -19.27
N ILE A 293 8.03 6.32 -18.68
CA ILE A 293 8.02 7.78 -18.83
C ILE A 293 8.58 8.46 -17.58
N TRP A 294 8.51 7.81 -16.43
CA TRP A 294 8.91 8.36 -15.13
C TRP A 294 9.53 7.27 -14.26
N PRO A 295 10.83 7.42 -13.85
CA PRO A 295 11.54 6.42 -13.04
C PRO A 295 11.05 6.35 -11.58
#